data_ad5dae8f0c83d9fbdfceac7c7a36c62b
#
_entry.id   ad5dae8f0c83d9fbdfceac7c7a36c62b
#
_cell.length_a   1.000
_cell.length_b   1.000
_cell.length_c   1.000
_cell.angle_alpha   90.00
_cell.angle_beta   90.00
_cell.angle_gamma   90.00
#
_symmetry.space_group_name_H-M   'P 1'
#
loop_
_entity.id
_entity.type
_entity.pdbx_description
1 polymer ?
#
loop_
_entity_poly.entity_id
_entity_poly.type
_entity_poly.pdbx_seq_one_letter_code
_entity_poly.pdbx_strand_id
1 'polypeptide(L)'
;MIVLDKGRGVGGRLATRRIGDATIDHGAQFITTHTPEFAEMVERLVDDGAAAPWFRGRVGPEGVNDSDGHTRFRGAVSMNAIAKNLAVDLDVRTASQVAALSHDGESWTVALVDGSELVADAVIASAPVPQTIALLENGEVALAAKDEVALDAIEYDPCLAFMAVLDGPSGLAKPGAVDPVEGPIDWMADNFLKGISAVPSVTIHATPEFSRAQWDAPDEVITEALLDAAQLESSVIPGFVQIQRWRYARPSVEHPERFLQLSGVPPFVCAGDAFGGAKVEGAALSGAAAAEAIVAVLQHGL
;
A
#
# COMPACT_ATOMS: atom_id res chain seq x y z
N MET A 1 14.73 -16.44 6.41
CA MET A 1 13.75 -15.78 5.51
C MET A 1 14.40 -14.56 4.89
N ILE A 2 14.22 -14.35 3.59
CA ILE A 2 14.68 -13.17 2.86
C ILE A 2 13.43 -12.46 2.33
N VAL A 3 13.37 -11.14 2.43
CA VAL A 3 12.31 -10.31 1.86
C VAL A 3 12.90 -9.51 0.69
N LEU A 4 12.32 -9.64 -0.50
CA LEU A 4 12.73 -8.90 -1.69
C LEU A 4 11.73 -7.77 -1.96
N ASP A 5 12.20 -6.54 -2.09
CA ASP A 5 11.40 -5.38 -2.46
C ASP A 5 12.02 -4.68 -3.68
N LYS A 6 11.21 -4.49 -4.75
CA LYS A 6 11.65 -3.76 -5.95
C LYS A 6 11.88 -2.27 -5.70
N GLY A 7 11.28 -1.73 -4.65
CA GLY A 7 11.41 -0.33 -4.27
C GLY A 7 12.79 -0.03 -3.67
N ARG A 8 13.18 1.24 -3.70
CA ARG A 8 14.40 1.74 -3.04
C ARG A 8 14.28 1.78 -1.51
N GLY A 9 13.12 1.48 -0.97
CA GLY A 9 12.82 1.44 0.46
C GLY A 9 11.60 0.57 0.72
N VAL A 10 11.51 0.08 1.95
CA VAL A 10 10.41 -0.78 2.41
C VAL A 10 9.07 -0.02 2.48
N GLY A 11 7.97 -0.75 2.42
CA GLY A 11 6.64 -0.24 2.72
C GLY A 11 5.64 -0.33 1.58
N GLY A 12 6.09 -0.51 0.33
CA GLY A 12 5.18 -0.65 -0.80
C GLY A 12 4.13 0.47 -0.83
N ARG A 13 2.85 0.13 -0.61
CA ARG A 13 1.73 1.10 -0.56
C ARG A 13 1.60 1.88 0.76
N LEU A 14 2.45 1.68 1.75
CA LEU A 14 2.68 2.61 2.88
C LEU A 14 3.71 3.70 2.52
N ALA A 15 3.81 4.06 1.25
CA ALA A 15 4.86 4.89 0.71
C ALA A 15 4.78 6.35 1.15
N THR A 16 5.93 6.90 1.45
CA THR A 16 6.16 8.30 1.77
C THR A 16 7.22 8.87 0.84
N ARG A 17 7.06 10.09 0.42
CA ARG A 17 8.02 10.82 -0.43
C ARG A 17 8.51 12.08 0.27
N ARG A 18 9.74 12.47 -0.04
CA ARG A 18 10.27 13.79 0.31
C ARG A 18 10.35 14.65 -0.93
N ILE A 19 9.81 15.88 -0.83
CA ILE A 19 9.84 16.90 -1.87
C ILE A 19 10.35 18.18 -1.20
N GLY A 20 11.60 18.56 -1.45
CA GLY A 20 12.27 19.60 -0.64
C GLY A 20 12.27 19.23 0.84
N ASP A 21 11.78 20.12 1.70
CA ASP A 21 11.66 19.90 3.15
C ASP A 21 10.35 19.22 3.57
N ALA A 22 9.45 18.96 2.61
CA ALA A 22 8.19 18.28 2.88
C ALA A 22 8.36 16.77 3.00
N THR A 23 7.65 16.18 3.96
CA THR A 23 7.41 14.74 4.06
C THR A 23 5.94 14.47 3.71
N ILE A 24 5.68 13.68 2.67
CA ILE A 24 4.36 13.51 2.08
C ILE A 24 4.04 12.02 1.95
N ASP A 25 3.02 11.56 2.68
CA ASP A 25 2.48 10.21 2.50
C ASP A 25 1.59 10.19 1.25
N HIS A 26 1.89 9.30 0.31
CA HIS A 26 1.16 9.23 -0.97
C HIS A 26 0.54 7.85 -1.25
N GLY A 27 0.71 6.90 -0.36
CA GLY A 27 -0.02 5.64 -0.30
C GLY A 27 -1.09 5.70 0.78
N ALA A 28 -1.21 4.66 1.61
CA ALA A 28 -2.15 4.65 2.74
C ALA A 28 -1.91 5.86 3.65
N GLN A 29 -3.01 6.50 4.04
CA GLN A 29 -2.96 7.74 4.79
C GLN A 29 -3.05 7.52 6.31
N PHE A 30 -3.68 6.42 6.70
CA PHE A 30 -3.90 6.04 8.09
C PHE A 30 -4.20 4.54 8.21
N ILE A 31 -4.26 4.08 9.46
CA ILE A 31 -4.69 2.74 9.85
C ILE A 31 -5.90 2.88 10.75
N THR A 32 -6.88 1.99 10.63
CA THR A 32 -7.94 1.74 11.60
C THR A 32 -7.83 0.31 12.09
N THR A 33 -8.27 0.02 13.31
CA THR A 33 -8.28 -1.31 13.90
C THR A 33 -9.71 -1.80 14.05
N HIS A 34 -9.99 -3.00 13.56
CA HIS A 34 -11.32 -3.64 13.67
C HIS A 34 -11.25 -4.99 14.39
N THR A 35 -10.10 -5.67 14.36
CA THR A 35 -9.86 -6.94 15.05
C THR A 35 -8.95 -6.76 16.24
N PRO A 36 -9.11 -7.58 17.33
CA PRO A 36 -8.22 -7.52 18.48
C PRO A 36 -6.76 -7.78 18.13
N GLU A 37 -6.48 -8.75 17.26
CA GLU A 37 -5.11 -9.12 16.85
C GLU A 37 -4.40 -7.93 16.20
N PHE A 38 -5.09 -7.22 15.31
CA PHE A 38 -4.50 -6.06 14.65
C PHE A 38 -4.41 -4.85 15.58
N ALA A 39 -5.36 -4.70 16.53
CA ALA A 39 -5.30 -3.66 17.56
C ALA A 39 -4.04 -3.80 18.42
N GLU A 40 -3.73 -5.02 18.89
CA GLU A 40 -2.50 -5.31 19.63
C GLU A 40 -1.24 -5.00 18.83
N MET A 41 -1.24 -5.28 17.52
CA MET A 41 -0.13 -4.94 16.63
C MET A 41 0.05 -3.42 16.55
N VAL A 42 -1.04 -2.66 16.38
CA VAL A 42 -0.98 -1.19 16.30
C VAL A 42 -0.57 -0.58 17.64
N GLU A 43 -0.99 -1.13 18.78
CA GLU A 43 -0.53 -0.70 20.11
C GLU A 43 0.99 -0.85 20.24
N ARG A 44 1.56 -2.00 19.83
CA ARG A 44 3.01 -2.18 19.81
C ARG A 44 3.71 -1.16 18.90
N LEU A 45 3.16 -0.88 17.71
CA LEU A 45 3.72 0.15 16.83
C LEU A 45 3.68 1.56 17.44
N VAL A 46 2.68 1.85 18.29
CA VAL A 46 2.59 3.12 19.03
C VAL A 46 3.64 3.15 20.14
N ASP A 47 3.79 2.07 20.90
CA ASP A 47 4.79 1.94 21.96
C ASP A 47 6.21 2.05 21.43
N ASP A 48 6.47 1.49 20.27
CA ASP A 48 7.75 1.59 19.55
C ASP A 48 7.98 2.98 18.91
N GLY A 49 7.00 3.88 18.95
CA GLY A 49 7.08 5.19 18.33
C GLY A 49 7.04 5.17 16.79
N ALA A 50 6.58 4.07 16.18
CA ALA A 50 6.42 3.95 14.73
C ALA A 50 5.06 4.48 14.24
N ALA A 51 4.03 4.40 15.07
CA ALA A 51 2.69 4.93 14.80
C ALA A 51 2.25 5.93 15.88
N ALA A 52 1.26 6.75 15.56
CA ALA A 52 0.64 7.68 16.50
C ALA A 52 -0.85 7.87 16.18
N PRO A 53 -1.72 8.13 17.18
CA PRO A 53 -3.07 8.56 16.91
C PRO A 53 -3.09 9.86 16.10
N TRP A 54 -4.02 9.96 15.17
CA TRP A 54 -4.23 11.17 14.36
C TRP A 54 -5.55 11.86 14.72
N PHE A 55 -6.66 11.18 14.50
CA PHE A 55 -7.98 11.62 14.91
C PHE A 55 -8.92 10.44 15.13
N ARG A 56 -10.12 10.70 15.70
CA ARG A 56 -11.15 9.68 15.90
C ARG A 56 -12.39 10.03 15.07
N GLY A 57 -13.03 9.02 14.50
CA GLY A 57 -14.21 9.18 13.66
C GLY A 57 -13.88 9.41 12.20
N ARG A 58 -14.84 9.86 11.41
CA ARG A 58 -14.70 10.18 9.99
C ARG A 58 -14.50 11.68 9.79
N VAL A 59 -13.93 12.05 8.67
CA VAL A 59 -13.81 13.44 8.23
C VAL A 59 -14.72 13.67 7.01
N GLY A 60 -15.26 14.84 6.91
CA GLY A 60 -16.04 15.30 5.76
C GLY A 60 -15.84 16.80 5.57
N PRO A 61 -16.57 17.45 4.65
CA PRO A 61 -16.43 18.89 4.38
C PRO A 61 -16.64 19.77 5.62
N GLU A 62 -17.46 19.31 6.58
CA GLU A 62 -17.76 20.04 7.82
C GLU A 62 -16.80 19.69 8.98
N GLY A 63 -15.76 18.89 8.73
CA GLY A 63 -14.79 18.44 9.72
C GLY A 63 -15.03 17.03 10.24
N VAL A 64 -14.53 16.74 11.46
CA VAL A 64 -14.60 15.41 12.09
C VAL A 64 -15.98 15.14 12.66
N ASN A 65 -16.49 13.93 12.39
CA ASN A 65 -17.62 13.35 13.11
C ASN A 65 -17.21 11.99 13.69
N ASP A 66 -17.66 11.65 14.90
CA ASP A 66 -17.33 10.38 15.59
C ASP A 66 -18.33 9.25 15.23
N SER A 67 -18.84 9.25 13.99
CA SER A 67 -19.92 8.34 13.58
C SER A 67 -19.54 6.86 13.62
N ASP A 68 -18.26 6.50 13.49
CA ASP A 68 -17.79 5.10 13.51
C ASP A 68 -16.94 4.73 14.74
N GLY A 69 -16.59 5.70 15.58
CA GLY A 69 -15.89 5.48 16.85
C GLY A 69 -14.46 4.96 16.73
N HIS A 70 -13.90 4.80 15.52
CA HIS A 70 -12.55 4.28 15.33
C HIS A 70 -11.50 5.39 15.35
N THR A 71 -10.39 5.12 16.04
CA THR A 71 -9.18 5.95 15.95
C THR A 71 -8.47 5.71 14.63
N ARG A 72 -8.09 6.78 13.95
CA ARG A 72 -7.17 6.75 12.81
C ARG A 72 -5.76 6.93 13.35
N PHE A 73 -4.89 5.96 13.06
CA PHE A 73 -3.48 6.04 13.40
C PHE A 73 -2.69 6.39 12.14
N ARG A 74 -1.79 7.34 12.26
CA ARG A 74 -0.80 7.68 11.25
C ARG A 74 0.57 7.09 11.61
N GLY A 75 1.49 7.03 10.66
CA GLY A 75 2.90 6.84 11.01
C GLY A 75 3.40 8.00 11.86
N ALA A 76 4.22 7.75 12.87
CA ALA A 76 4.67 8.78 13.81
C ALA A 76 5.36 9.95 13.09
N VAL A 77 6.23 9.65 12.13
CA VAL A 77 6.92 10.62 11.27
C VAL A 77 6.55 10.48 9.79
N SER A 78 5.95 9.35 9.40
CA SER A 78 5.46 9.04 8.05
C SER A 78 4.88 7.62 8.02
N MET A 79 4.00 7.30 7.07
CA MET A 79 3.41 5.96 6.99
C MET A 79 4.45 4.86 6.75
N ASN A 80 5.53 5.14 6.03
CA ASN A 80 6.58 4.13 5.82
C ASN A 80 7.44 3.87 7.08
N ALA A 81 7.32 4.66 8.15
CA ALA A 81 7.96 4.37 9.43
C ALA A 81 7.41 3.07 10.05
N ILE A 82 6.13 2.79 9.84
CA ILE A 82 5.48 1.53 10.25
C ILE A 82 6.16 0.33 9.59
N ALA A 83 6.31 0.37 8.26
CA ALA A 83 6.97 -0.70 7.54
C ALA A 83 8.45 -0.86 7.91
N LYS A 84 9.14 0.25 8.19
CA LYS A 84 10.53 0.22 8.68
C LYS A 84 10.66 -0.41 10.05
N ASN A 85 9.73 -0.15 10.96
CA ASN A 85 9.70 -0.78 12.28
C ASN A 85 9.49 -2.30 12.13
N LEU A 86 8.52 -2.72 11.31
CA LEU A 86 8.25 -4.14 11.05
C LEU A 86 9.40 -4.85 10.32
N ALA A 87 10.27 -4.13 9.63
CA ALA A 87 11.41 -4.68 8.91
C ALA A 87 12.68 -4.81 9.76
N VAL A 88 12.66 -4.32 11.01
CA VAL A 88 13.79 -4.46 11.93
C VAL A 88 14.10 -5.96 12.15
N ASP A 89 15.38 -6.31 12.13
CA ASP A 89 15.89 -7.69 12.28
C ASP A 89 15.50 -8.67 11.15
N LEU A 90 14.93 -8.19 10.04
CA LEU A 90 14.68 -9.00 8.85
C LEU A 90 15.76 -8.77 7.77
N ASP A 91 16.13 -9.82 7.01
CA ASP A 91 16.95 -9.68 5.79
C ASP A 91 16.07 -9.13 4.67
N VAL A 92 15.94 -7.79 4.62
CA VAL A 92 15.17 -7.09 3.58
C VAL A 92 16.12 -6.51 2.54
N ARG A 93 16.00 -6.99 1.30
CA ARG A 93 16.78 -6.53 0.16
C ARG A 93 15.92 -5.62 -0.71
N THR A 94 16.15 -4.32 -0.60
CA THR A 94 15.51 -3.30 -1.43
C THR A 94 16.20 -3.17 -2.79
N ALA A 95 15.54 -2.51 -3.76
CA ALA A 95 15.98 -2.44 -5.16
C ALA A 95 16.24 -3.83 -5.79
N SER A 96 15.60 -4.87 -5.26
CA SER A 96 15.71 -6.26 -5.68
C SER A 96 14.45 -6.69 -6.41
N GLN A 97 14.35 -6.30 -7.68
CA GLN A 97 13.18 -6.61 -8.50
C GLN A 97 13.26 -8.04 -9.01
N VAL A 98 12.29 -8.86 -8.63
CA VAL A 98 12.09 -10.18 -9.20
C VAL A 98 11.59 -10.03 -10.64
N ALA A 99 12.18 -10.81 -11.55
CA ALA A 99 11.84 -10.87 -12.96
C ALA A 99 10.96 -12.07 -13.30
N ALA A 100 11.24 -13.22 -12.69
CA ALA A 100 10.51 -14.46 -12.91
C ALA A 100 10.58 -15.38 -11.68
N LEU A 101 9.59 -16.24 -11.55
CA LEU A 101 9.53 -17.32 -10.58
C LEU A 101 9.34 -18.64 -11.34
N SER A 102 10.26 -19.57 -11.18
CA SER A 102 10.17 -20.92 -11.74
C SER A 102 10.45 -21.97 -10.68
N HIS A 103 10.17 -23.25 -10.95
CA HIS A 103 10.44 -24.35 -10.01
C HIS A 103 10.82 -25.64 -10.74
N ASP A 104 11.55 -26.50 -10.05
CA ASP A 104 11.92 -27.84 -10.52
C ASP A 104 11.00 -28.96 -10.00
N GLY A 105 9.98 -28.61 -9.24
CA GLY A 105 9.06 -29.51 -8.55
C GLY A 105 9.33 -29.66 -7.06
N GLU A 106 10.53 -29.31 -6.59
CA GLU A 106 10.95 -29.41 -5.18
C GLU A 106 11.23 -28.02 -4.58
N SER A 107 11.84 -27.13 -5.35
CA SER A 107 12.24 -25.79 -4.91
C SER A 107 11.92 -24.72 -5.96
N TRP A 108 11.83 -23.47 -5.50
CA TRP A 108 11.64 -22.29 -6.32
C TRP A 108 12.97 -21.67 -6.73
N THR A 109 13.09 -21.26 -7.98
CA THR A 109 14.11 -20.34 -8.46
C THR A 109 13.51 -18.95 -8.60
N VAL A 110 14.07 -17.97 -7.89
CA VAL A 110 13.67 -16.56 -7.91
C VAL A 110 14.71 -15.79 -8.72
N ALA A 111 14.41 -15.51 -9.98
CA ALA A 111 15.31 -14.75 -10.87
C ALA A 111 15.08 -13.24 -10.70
N LEU A 112 16.15 -12.47 -10.52
CA LEU A 112 16.12 -11.01 -10.37
C LEU A 112 16.46 -10.33 -11.70
N VAL A 113 16.04 -9.06 -11.84
CA VAL A 113 16.30 -8.24 -13.06
C VAL A 113 17.80 -8.00 -13.28
N ASP A 114 18.62 -8.02 -12.24
CA ASP A 114 20.08 -7.88 -12.34
C ASP A 114 20.81 -9.15 -12.79
N GLY A 115 20.07 -10.22 -13.04
CA GLY A 115 20.58 -11.52 -13.48
C GLY A 115 21.00 -12.44 -12.33
N SER A 116 20.88 -12.03 -11.08
CA SER A 116 21.10 -12.93 -9.93
C SER A 116 19.88 -13.82 -9.68
N GLU A 117 20.12 -14.96 -9.02
CA GLU A 117 19.09 -15.93 -8.68
C GLU A 117 19.18 -16.33 -7.20
N LEU A 118 18.04 -16.67 -6.63
CA LEU A 118 17.91 -17.25 -5.30
C LEU A 118 17.10 -18.53 -5.40
N VAL A 119 17.48 -19.52 -4.60
CA VAL A 119 16.69 -20.76 -4.43
C VAL A 119 15.95 -20.68 -3.10
N ALA A 120 14.70 -21.12 -3.10
CA ALA A 120 13.84 -21.11 -1.92
C ALA A 120 12.94 -22.35 -1.85
N ASP A 121 12.79 -22.92 -0.65
CA ASP A 121 11.90 -24.04 -0.40
C ASP A 121 10.41 -23.62 -0.44
N ALA A 122 10.15 -22.34 -0.20
CA ALA A 122 8.80 -21.78 -0.21
C ALA A 122 8.81 -20.27 -0.58
N VAL A 123 7.70 -19.79 -1.14
CA VAL A 123 7.49 -18.38 -1.51
C VAL A 123 6.19 -17.85 -0.93
N ILE A 124 6.26 -16.65 -0.33
CA ILE A 124 5.07 -15.82 -0.07
C ILE A 124 5.13 -14.63 -1.01
N ALA A 125 4.16 -14.54 -1.92
CA ALA A 125 4.01 -13.42 -2.84
C ALA A 125 2.99 -12.42 -2.28
N SER A 126 3.47 -11.23 -1.88
CA SER A 126 2.65 -10.13 -1.37
C SER A 126 2.50 -8.96 -2.35
N ALA A 127 3.01 -9.11 -3.57
CA ALA A 127 2.77 -8.15 -4.64
C ALA A 127 1.28 -8.18 -5.07
N PRO A 128 0.76 -7.08 -5.66
CA PRO A 128 -0.56 -7.14 -6.30
C PRO A 128 -0.68 -8.33 -7.23
N VAL A 129 -1.82 -9.03 -7.18
CA VAL A 129 -2.02 -10.32 -7.87
C VAL A 129 -1.65 -10.30 -9.35
N PRO A 130 -1.98 -9.27 -10.16
CA PRO A 130 -1.55 -9.24 -11.56
C PRO A 130 -0.02 -9.21 -11.73
N GLN A 131 0.71 -8.65 -10.76
CA GLN A 131 2.18 -8.70 -10.78
C GLN A 131 2.70 -10.09 -10.40
N THR A 132 2.06 -10.77 -9.46
CA THR A 132 2.41 -12.14 -9.08
C THR A 132 2.16 -13.11 -10.24
N ILE A 133 1.02 -12.99 -10.94
CA ILE A 133 0.71 -13.79 -12.15
C ILE A 133 1.82 -13.58 -13.20
N ALA A 134 2.16 -12.33 -13.51
CA ALA A 134 3.21 -12.03 -14.48
C ALA A 134 4.58 -12.63 -14.11
N LEU A 135 4.92 -12.72 -12.82
CA LEU A 135 6.16 -13.37 -12.38
C LEU A 135 6.14 -14.89 -12.60
N LEU A 136 4.99 -15.54 -12.38
CA LEU A 136 4.79 -16.96 -12.62
C LEU A 136 4.76 -17.27 -14.12
N GLU A 137 4.09 -16.46 -14.94
CA GLU A 137 4.08 -16.57 -16.41
C GLU A 137 5.48 -16.42 -16.99
N ASN A 138 6.27 -15.42 -16.53
CA ASN A 138 7.65 -15.21 -16.97
C ASN A 138 8.55 -16.41 -16.63
N GLY A 139 8.22 -17.17 -15.60
CA GLY A 139 8.93 -18.39 -15.23
C GLY A 139 8.29 -19.67 -15.78
N GLU A 140 7.33 -19.55 -16.70
CA GLU A 140 6.62 -20.67 -17.36
C GLU A 140 5.94 -21.63 -16.38
N VAL A 141 5.47 -21.12 -15.21
CA VAL A 141 4.75 -21.91 -14.21
C VAL A 141 3.30 -22.09 -14.64
N ALA A 142 2.90 -23.35 -14.82
CA ALA A 142 1.52 -23.69 -15.10
C ALA A 142 0.70 -23.73 -13.80
N LEU A 143 -0.31 -22.87 -13.70
CA LEU A 143 -1.24 -22.84 -12.57
C LEU A 143 -2.29 -23.95 -12.72
N ALA A 144 -2.75 -24.51 -11.60
CA ALA A 144 -3.95 -25.32 -11.57
C ALA A 144 -5.17 -24.45 -11.93
N ALA A 145 -6.10 -24.95 -12.74
CA ALA A 145 -7.24 -24.17 -13.24
C ALA A 145 -8.07 -23.48 -12.13
N LYS A 146 -8.21 -24.12 -10.97
CA LYS A 146 -8.92 -23.51 -9.82
C LYS A 146 -8.18 -22.30 -9.24
N ASP A 147 -6.84 -22.34 -9.23
CA ASP A 147 -6.00 -21.27 -8.68
C ASP A 147 -5.94 -20.10 -9.67
N GLU A 148 -5.85 -20.38 -10.96
CA GLU A 148 -5.94 -19.39 -12.04
C GLU A 148 -7.27 -18.63 -11.96
N VAL A 149 -8.41 -19.33 -11.89
CA VAL A 149 -9.74 -18.71 -11.74
C VAL A 149 -9.83 -17.84 -10.47
N ALA A 150 -9.25 -18.29 -9.35
CA ALA A 150 -9.28 -17.54 -8.10
C ALA A 150 -8.43 -16.26 -8.17
N LEU A 151 -7.26 -16.31 -8.82
CA LEU A 151 -6.38 -15.14 -8.99
C LEU A 151 -6.95 -14.16 -10.01
N ASP A 152 -7.50 -14.63 -11.13
CA ASP A 152 -8.09 -13.79 -12.19
C ASP A 152 -9.35 -13.06 -11.74
N ALA A 153 -10.05 -13.58 -10.72
CA ALA A 153 -11.21 -12.91 -10.14
C ALA A 153 -10.88 -11.67 -9.32
N ILE A 154 -9.59 -11.46 -8.98
CA ILE A 154 -9.16 -10.33 -8.14
C ILE A 154 -8.96 -9.09 -9.02
N GLU A 155 -9.69 -8.03 -8.71
CA GLU A 155 -9.61 -6.76 -9.43
C GLU A 155 -9.05 -5.65 -8.56
N TYR A 156 -8.49 -4.63 -9.19
CA TYR A 156 -7.92 -3.46 -8.50
C TYR A 156 -8.40 -2.14 -9.10
N ASP A 157 -8.65 -1.21 -8.22
CA ASP A 157 -8.83 0.19 -8.56
C ASP A 157 -7.47 0.90 -8.68
N PRO A 158 -7.26 1.73 -9.71
CA PRO A 158 -6.12 2.63 -9.78
C PRO A 158 -6.35 3.88 -8.92
N CYS A 159 -5.25 4.56 -8.57
CA CYS A 159 -5.29 5.87 -7.94
C CYS A 159 -4.16 6.76 -8.48
N LEU A 160 -4.52 7.95 -8.92
CA LEU A 160 -3.59 9.04 -9.16
C LEU A 160 -3.42 9.81 -7.84
N ALA A 161 -2.23 9.70 -7.23
CA ALA A 161 -1.91 10.40 -6.01
C ALA A 161 -1.08 11.66 -6.33
N PHE A 162 -1.72 12.80 -6.19
CA PHE A 162 -1.09 14.11 -6.33
C PHE A 162 -0.43 14.50 -5.02
N MET A 163 0.76 15.08 -5.13
CA MET A 163 1.54 15.60 -4.00
C MET A 163 2.07 16.97 -4.35
N ALA A 164 1.94 17.92 -3.42
CA ALA A 164 2.50 19.26 -3.62
C ALA A 164 2.96 19.89 -2.31
N VAL A 165 3.98 20.76 -2.42
CA VAL A 165 4.36 21.73 -1.39
C VAL A 165 3.64 23.03 -1.68
N LEU A 166 3.11 23.67 -0.62
CA LEU A 166 2.35 24.92 -0.71
C LEU A 166 3.19 26.09 -0.22
N ASP A 167 2.90 27.30 -0.72
CA ASP A 167 3.51 28.55 -0.30
C ASP A 167 2.92 29.12 1.02
N GLY A 168 1.86 28.46 1.54
CA GLY A 168 1.17 28.82 2.76
C GLY A 168 0.23 27.71 3.25
N PRO A 169 -0.64 27.99 4.22
CA PRO A 169 -1.61 27.01 4.74
C PRO A 169 -2.54 26.48 3.64
N SER A 170 -2.91 25.20 3.75
CA SER A 170 -3.82 24.57 2.78
C SER A 170 -5.27 25.07 2.84
N GLY A 171 -5.67 25.68 3.97
CA GLY A 171 -7.07 26.02 4.27
C GLY A 171 -7.88 24.86 4.88
N LEU A 172 -7.31 23.66 4.93
CA LEU A 172 -8.02 22.53 5.54
C LEU A 172 -8.19 22.74 7.06
N ALA A 173 -9.39 22.48 7.55
CA ALA A 173 -9.64 22.44 8.98
C ALA A 173 -8.91 21.25 9.65
N LYS A 174 -8.59 21.41 10.96
CA LYS A 174 -8.07 20.26 11.73
C LYS A 174 -9.05 19.09 11.68
N PRO A 175 -8.56 17.87 11.49
CA PRO A 175 -7.18 17.39 11.65
C PRO A 175 -6.31 17.48 10.37
N GLY A 176 -6.70 18.25 9.37
CA GLY A 176 -5.99 18.37 8.11
C GLY A 176 -6.30 17.21 7.16
N ALA A 177 -7.53 16.70 7.20
CA ALA A 177 -7.99 15.63 6.33
C ALA A 177 -9.43 15.91 5.89
N VAL A 178 -9.75 15.52 4.67
CA VAL A 178 -11.09 15.61 4.09
C VAL A 178 -11.34 14.36 3.23
N ASP A 179 -12.54 13.79 3.39
CA ASP A 179 -13.14 12.78 2.55
C ASP A 179 -14.28 13.51 1.79
N PRO A 180 -14.04 13.99 0.55
CA PRO A 180 -15.05 14.73 -0.22
C PRO A 180 -16.19 13.81 -0.62
N VAL A 181 -17.40 14.39 -0.67
CA VAL A 181 -18.61 13.64 -1.03
C VAL A 181 -18.76 13.51 -2.55
N GLU A 182 -18.24 14.47 -3.31
CA GLU A 182 -18.42 14.57 -4.76
C GLU A 182 -17.12 15.03 -5.46
N GLY A 183 -17.04 14.79 -6.77
CA GLY A 183 -15.96 15.26 -7.63
C GLY A 183 -14.85 14.22 -7.84
N PRO A 184 -13.69 14.65 -8.35
CA PRO A 184 -12.59 13.75 -8.74
C PRO A 184 -11.71 13.31 -7.56
N ILE A 185 -11.93 13.80 -6.34
CA ILE A 185 -11.10 13.57 -5.16
C ILE A 185 -11.76 12.54 -4.25
N ASP A 186 -11.05 11.45 -3.96
CA ASP A 186 -11.44 10.41 -2.99
C ASP A 186 -10.97 10.75 -1.56
N TRP A 187 -9.80 11.40 -1.45
CA TRP A 187 -9.21 11.79 -0.17
C TRP A 187 -8.24 12.95 -0.34
N MET A 188 -8.21 13.84 0.66
CA MET A 188 -7.21 14.90 0.74
C MET A 188 -6.65 15.02 2.16
N ALA A 189 -5.34 15.22 2.29
CA ALA A 189 -4.66 15.44 3.56
C ALA A 189 -3.60 16.53 3.47
N ASP A 190 -3.56 17.39 4.48
CA ASP A 190 -2.47 18.31 4.77
C ASP A 190 -1.44 17.61 5.66
N ASN A 191 -0.26 17.34 5.11
CA ASN A 191 0.79 16.61 5.82
C ASN A 191 1.44 17.42 6.96
N PHE A 192 1.36 18.76 6.90
CA PHE A 192 1.79 19.63 8.00
C PHE A 192 0.81 19.55 9.18
N LEU A 193 -0.50 19.68 8.94
CA LEU A 193 -1.54 19.50 9.96
C LEU A 193 -1.60 18.07 10.49
N LYS A 194 -1.35 17.08 9.62
CA LYS A 194 -1.17 15.67 10.00
C LYS A 194 0.03 15.48 10.94
N GLY A 195 0.99 16.42 10.96
CA GLY A 195 2.14 16.42 11.85
C GLY A 195 3.30 15.53 11.38
N ILE A 196 3.44 15.32 10.08
CA ILE A 196 4.53 14.55 9.48
C ILE A 196 5.45 15.40 8.59
N SER A 197 4.99 16.54 8.12
CA SER A 197 5.77 17.49 7.30
C SER A 197 6.16 18.73 8.10
N ALA A 198 7.38 19.23 7.87
CA ALA A 198 7.87 20.47 8.48
C ALA A 198 7.31 21.71 7.78
N VAL A 199 6.83 21.58 6.56
CA VAL A 199 6.32 22.67 5.71
C VAL A 199 4.93 22.32 5.16
N PRO A 200 4.09 23.32 4.83
CA PRO A 200 2.78 23.10 4.24
C PRO A 200 2.87 22.23 2.98
N SER A 201 2.13 21.15 2.97
CA SER A 201 2.14 20.21 1.84
C SER A 201 0.90 19.33 1.87
N VAL A 202 0.41 18.96 0.69
CA VAL A 202 -0.83 18.20 0.53
C VAL A 202 -0.62 16.91 -0.24
N THR A 203 -1.44 15.92 0.10
CA THR A 203 -1.70 14.73 -0.69
C THR A 203 -3.15 14.75 -1.12
N ILE A 204 -3.41 14.50 -2.40
CA ILE A 204 -4.76 14.30 -2.95
C ILE A 204 -4.78 12.94 -3.63
N HIS A 205 -5.67 12.06 -3.22
CA HIS A 205 -5.98 10.82 -3.92
C HIS A 205 -7.20 11.05 -4.80
N ALA A 206 -7.03 10.80 -6.08
CA ALA A 206 -8.15 10.86 -7.02
C ALA A 206 -9.05 9.63 -6.90
N THR A 207 -10.33 9.79 -7.23
CA THR A 207 -11.28 8.67 -7.33
C THR A 207 -10.82 7.64 -8.36
N PRO A 208 -11.24 6.38 -8.25
CA PRO A 208 -10.94 5.35 -9.25
C PRO A 208 -11.41 5.72 -10.65
N GLU A 209 -12.59 6.33 -10.78
CA GLU A 209 -13.17 6.78 -12.04
C GLU A 209 -12.32 7.84 -12.71
N PHE A 210 -11.93 8.89 -11.97
CA PHE A 210 -11.03 9.92 -12.47
C PHE A 210 -9.65 9.33 -12.83
N SER A 211 -9.12 8.46 -11.97
CA SER A 211 -7.84 7.82 -12.18
C SER A 211 -7.79 6.96 -13.43
N ARG A 212 -8.87 6.20 -13.74
CA ARG A 212 -8.98 5.45 -15.00
C ARG A 212 -9.09 6.38 -16.22
N ALA A 213 -9.92 7.42 -16.13
CA ALA A 213 -10.14 8.35 -17.23
C ALA A 213 -8.88 9.17 -17.57
N GLN A 214 -8.05 9.51 -16.58
CA GLN A 214 -6.87 10.36 -16.72
C GLN A 214 -5.54 9.59 -16.62
N TRP A 215 -5.57 8.25 -16.71
CA TRP A 215 -4.38 7.43 -16.45
C TRP A 215 -3.17 7.79 -17.31
N ASP A 216 -3.41 8.04 -18.59
CA ASP A 216 -2.38 8.36 -19.58
C ASP A 216 -2.29 9.86 -19.89
N ALA A 217 -3.06 10.69 -19.17
CA ALA A 217 -2.99 12.14 -19.34
C ALA A 217 -1.64 12.71 -18.84
N PRO A 218 -1.19 13.84 -19.41
CA PRO A 218 -0.04 14.57 -18.92
C PRO A 218 -0.24 15.01 -17.45
N ASP A 219 0.85 15.05 -16.68
CA ASP A 219 0.80 15.42 -15.25
C ASP A 219 0.23 16.82 -15.03
N GLU A 220 0.42 17.74 -15.99
CA GLU A 220 -0.11 19.10 -15.94
C GLU A 220 -1.64 19.11 -15.97
N VAL A 221 -2.25 18.27 -16.82
CA VAL A 221 -3.73 18.16 -16.95
C VAL A 221 -4.33 17.58 -15.67
N ILE A 222 -3.70 16.54 -15.11
CA ILE A 222 -4.13 15.93 -13.85
C ILE A 222 -3.99 16.94 -12.69
N THR A 223 -2.89 17.67 -12.65
CA THR A 223 -2.59 18.69 -11.64
C THR A 223 -3.65 19.78 -11.65
N GLU A 224 -3.94 20.37 -12.82
CA GLU A 224 -4.92 21.43 -12.98
C GLU A 224 -6.30 20.98 -12.49
N ALA A 225 -6.76 19.80 -12.93
CA ALA A 225 -8.08 19.28 -12.57
C ALA A 225 -8.21 18.99 -11.06
N LEU A 226 -7.16 18.44 -10.42
CA LEU A 226 -7.20 18.14 -8.99
C LEU A 226 -7.08 19.39 -8.13
N LEU A 227 -6.26 20.38 -8.53
CA LEU A 227 -6.16 21.67 -7.82
C LEU A 227 -7.44 22.49 -7.91
N ASP A 228 -8.08 22.51 -9.08
CA ASP A 228 -9.39 23.19 -9.24
C ASP A 228 -10.45 22.56 -8.32
N ALA A 229 -10.48 21.24 -8.23
CA ALA A 229 -11.39 20.54 -7.34
C ALA A 229 -11.06 20.69 -5.85
N ALA A 230 -9.79 20.78 -5.50
CA ALA A 230 -9.32 20.83 -4.11
C ALA A 230 -9.60 22.16 -3.41
N GLN A 231 -9.77 23.26 -4.16
CA GLN A 231 -10.08 24.60 -3.62
C GLN A 231 -9.15 25.02 -2.47
N LEU A 232 -7.83 24.81 -2.63
CA LEU A 232 -6.85 25.16 -1.61
C LEU A 232 -6.75 26.69 -1.43
N GLU A 233 -6.48 27.15 -0.20
CA GLU A 233 -6.27 28.58 0.08
C GLU A 233 -4.93 29.11 -0.47
N SER A 234 -3.90 28.24 -0.48
CA SER A 234 -2.55 28.59 -0.93
C SER A 234 -2.18 27.92 -2.23
N SER A 235 -1.30 28.57 -2.98
CA SER A 235 -0.79 28.06 -4.25
C SER A 235 0.26 26.97 -4.04
N VAL A 236 0.40 26.09 -5.01
CA VAL A 236 1.50 25.13 -5.05
C VAL A 236 2.80 25.84 -5.46
N ILE A 237 3.92 25.43 -4.86
CA ILE A 237 5.23 25.94 -5.24
C ILE A 237 5.66 25.32 -6.57
N PRO A 238 5.94 26.09 -7.63
CA PRO A 238 6.38 25.55 -8.91
C PRO A 238 7.60 24.63 -8.77
N GLY A 239 7.59 23.48 -9.44
CA GLY A 239 8.65 22.49 -9.36
C GLY A 239 8.56 21.53 -8.16
N PHE A 240 7.62 21.75 -7.24
CA PHE A 240 7.39 20.90 -6.06
C PHE A 240 6.03 20.17 -6.15
N VAL A 241 5.70 19.70 -7.33
CA VAL A 241 4.52 18.88 -7.62
C VAL A 241 4.95 17.54 -8.19
N GLN A 242 4.29 16.48 -7.76
CA GLN A 242 4.50 15.13 -8.30
C GLN A 242 3.17 14.36 -8.35
N ILE A 243 3.02 13.54 -9.40
CA ILE A 243 1.93 12.56 -9.53
C ILE A 243 2.52 11.15 -9.37
N GLN A 244 2.00 10.39 -8.44
CA GLN A 244 2.26 8.96 -8.34
C GLN A 244 1.08 8.19 -8.92
N ARG A 245 1.34 7.36 -9.92
CA ARG A 245 0.35 6.48 -10.53
C ARG A 245 0.37 5.12 -9.83
N TRP A 246 -0.63 4.83 -9.00
CA TRP A 246 -0.85 3.54 -8.38
C TRP A 246 -1.81 2.71 -9.23
N ARG A 247 -1.29 1.83 -10.09
CA ARG A 247 -2.13 1.00 -10.97
C ARG A 247 -3.00 0.01 -10.16
N TYR A 248 -2.45 -0.53 -9.10
CA TYR A 248 -3.10 -1.48 -8.20
C TYR A 248 -3.18 -0.86 -6.81
N ALA A 249 -3.94 0.24 -6.67
CA ALA A 249 -3.98 1.02 -5.44
C ALA A 249 -4.70 0.28 -4.32
N ARG A 250 -5.88 -0.26 -4.60
CA ARG A 250 -6.64 -1.10 -3.68
C ARG A 250 -7.42 -2.16 -4.45
N PRO A 251 -7.64 -3.35 -3.89
CA PRO A 251 -8.56 -4.33 -4.46
C PRO A 251 -9.99 -3.76 -4.50
N SER A 252 -10.68 -3.95 -5.61
CA SER A 252 -12.12 -3.71 -5.78
C SER A 252 -12.89 -5.03 -5.72
N VAL A 253 -12.24 -6.15 -6.10
CA VAL A 253 -12.71 -7.52 -5.85
C VAL A 253 -11.62 -8.28 -5.11
N GLU A 254 -11.96 -8.85 -3.96
CA GLU A 254 -11.04 -9.52 -3.05
C GLU A 254 -11.27 -11.03 -3.03
N HIS A 255 -10.23 -11.80 -2.74
CA HIS A 255 -10.35 -13.19 -2.37
C HIS A 255 -10.93 -13.30 -0.93
N PRO A 256 -11.91 -14.19 -0.67
CA PRO A 256 -12.59 -14.26 0.63
C PRO A 256 -11.69 -14.75 1.77
N GLU A 257 -10.72 -15.61 1.46
CA GLU A 257 -9.79 -16.16 2.45
C GLU A 257 -8.59 -15.23 2.65
N ARG A 258 -7.93 -15.33 3.81
CA ARG A 258 -6.77 -14.50 4.17
C ARG A 258 -5.52 -14.77 3.32
N PHE A 259 -5.47 -15.85 2.56
CA PHE A 259 -4.42 -16.19 1.61
C PHE A 259 -4.94 -17.20 0.59
N LEU A 260 -4.19 -17.39 -0.50
CA LEU A 260 -4.39 -18.48 -1.45
C LEU A 260 -3.10 -19.28 -1.55
N GLN A 261 -3.14 -20.57 -1.19
CA GLN A 261 -2.05 -21.51 -1.43
C GLN A 261 -2.21 -22.16 -2.80
N LEU A 262 -1.19 -22.03 -3.65
CA LEU A 262 -1.21 -22.64 -4.99
C LEU A 262 -1.03 -24.16 -4.91
N SER A 263 -1.66 -24.84 -5.85
CA SER A 263 -1.68 -26.30 -5.96
C SER A 263 -0.75 -26.80 -7.06
N GLY A 264 -0.15 -27.98 -6.83
CA GLY A 264 0.67 -28.64 -7.87
C GLY A 264 2.05 -28.02 -8.12
N VAL A 265 2.48 -27.14 -7.23
CA VAL A 265 3.80 -26.47 -7.22
C VAL A 265 4.43 -26.63 -5.83
N PRO A 266 5.74 -26.40 -5.65
CA PRO A 266 6.32 -26.30 -4.31
C PRO A 266 5.59 -25.25 -3.45
N PRO A 267 5.73 -25.22 -2.13
CA PRO A 267 4.95 -24.34 -1.27
C PRO A 267 4.98 -22.88 -1.73
N PHE A 268 3.80 -22.37 -2.12
CA PHE A 268 3.60 -20.98 -2.61
C PHE A 268 2.29 -20.42 -2.09
N VAL A 269 2.35 -19.27 -1.47
CA VAL A 269 1.20 -18.58 -0.92
C VAL A 269 1.10 -17.16 -1.46
N CYS A 270 -0.06 -16.81 -2.04
CA CYS A 270 -0.42 -15.44 -2.34
C CYS A 270 -1.06 -14.79 -1.12
N ALA A 271 -0.59 -13.61 -0.72
CA ALA A 271 -1.05 -12.86 0.43
C ALA A 271 -1.07 -11.35 0.14
N GLY A 272 -1.64 -10.57 1.05
CA GLY A 272 -1.72 -9.11 0.94
C GLY A 272 -3.15 -8.60 1.07
N ASP A 273 -3.36 -7.33 0.73
CA ASP A 273 -4.64 -6.66 0.89
C ASP A 273 -5.78 -7.16 -0.04
N ALA A 274 -5.46 -7.99 -1.00
CA ALA A 274 -6.46 -8.67 -1.84
C ALA A 274 -7.03 -9.94 -1.19
N PHE A 275 -6.55 -10.32 -0.01
CA PHE A 275 -6.89 -11.57 0.67
C PHE A 275 -7.46 -11.29 2.06
N GLY A 276 -8.79 -11.37 2.20
CA GLY A 276 -9.49 -11.18 3.48
C GLY A 276 -9.56 -9.73 3.96
N GLY A 277 -9.38 -8.75 3.10
CA GLY A 277 -9.58 -7.34 3.40
C GLY A 277 -8.66 -6.35 2.67
N ALA A 278 -9.25 -5.31 2.07
CA ALA A 278 -8.58 -4.34 1.20
C ALA A 278 -7.80 -3.22 1.91
N LYS A 279 -7.50 -3.35 3.19
CA LYS A 279 -6.86 -2.29 3.99
C LYS A 279 -5.54 -2.79 4.59
N VAL A 280 -4.84 -1.90 5.30
CA VAL A 280 -3.59 -2.23 6.02
C VAL A 280 -3.81 -3.38 7.00
N GLU A 281 -4.94 -3.40 7.72
CA GLU A 281 -5.32 -4.49 8.61
C GLU A 281 -5.44 -5.82 7.86
N GLY A 282 -6.20 -5.85 6.75
CA GLY A 282 -6.34 -7.06 5.94
C GLY A 282 -5.00 -7.57 5.42
N ALA A 283 -4.13 -6.68 4.91
CA ALA A 283 -2.80 -7.05 4.46
C ALA A 283 -1.92 -7.65 5.57
N ALA A 284 -1.97 -7.07 6.78
CA ALA A 284 -1.20 -7.56 7.92
C ALA A 284 -1.69 -8.95 8.39
N LEU A 285 -3.01 -9.12 8.52
CA LEU A 285 -3.61 -10.39 8.92
C LEU A 285 -3.43 -11.47 7.86
N SER A 286 -3.49 -11.09 6.57
CA SER A 286 -3.17 -11.97 5.45
C SER A 286 -1.72 -12.46 5.52
N GLY A 287 -0.77 -11.55 5.75
CA GLY A 287 0.64 -11.89 5.90
C GLY A 287 0.92 -12.83 7.07
N ALA A 288 0.26 -12.62 8.22
CA ALA A 288 0.37 -13.50 9.39
C ALA A 288 -0.17 -14.90 9.07
N ALA A 289 -1.36 -15.00 8.49
CA ALA A 289 -1.95 -16.27 8.11
C ALA A 289 -1.12 -17.03 7.05
N ALA A 290 -0.55 -16.32 6.07
CA ALA A 290 0.34 -16.91 5.08
C ALA A 290 1.64 -17.46 5.70
N ALA A 291 2.20 -16.74 6.67
CA ALA A 291 3.39 -17.21 7.38
C ALA A 291 3.12 -18.50 8.17
N GLU A 292 1.99 -18.56 8.89
CA GLU A 292 1.56 -19.77 9.61
C GLU A 292 1.37 -20.93 8.65
N ALA A 293 0.72 -20.74 7.50
CA ALA A 293 0.51 -21.76 6.50
C ALA A 293 1.82 -22.32 5.94
N ILE A 294 2.79 -21.45 5.57
CA ILE A 294 4.10 -21.88 5.07
C ILE A 294 4.89 -22.62 6.14
N VAL A 295 4.91 -22.14 7.38
CA VAL A 295 5.61 -22.81 8.48
C VAL A 295 5.04 -24.21 8.71
N ALA A 296 3.71 -24.36 8.69
CA ALA A 296 3.07 -25.66 8.85
C ALA A 296 3.46 -26.65 7.74
N VAL A 297 3.50 -26.20 6.48
CA VAL A 297 3.92 -27.03 5.34
C VAL A 297 5.38 -27.45 5.48
N LEU A 298 6.29 -26.52 5.79
CA LEU A 298 7.73 -26.82 5.91
C LEU A 298 8.06 -27.74 7.10
N GLN A 299 7.28 -27.69 8.20
CA GLN A 299 7.49 -28.54 9.37
C GLN A 299 6.97 -29.98 9.21
N HIS A 300 5.92 -30.18 8.42
CA HIS A 300 5.25 -31.49 8.32
C HIS A 300 5.65 -32.25 7.07
N GLY A 301 6.44 -31.65 6.17
CA GLY A 301 6.93 -32.23 4.92
C GLY A 301 5.78 -32.89 4.15
N LEU A 302 5.13 -32.20 3.28
CA LEU A 302 4.17 -32.81 2.38
C LEU A 302 4.88 -33.67 1.35
#